data_7edf1e2cbea6956b813a611ed5be8d52
#
_entry.id   7edf1e2cbea6956b813a611ed5be8d52
#
_cell.length_a   1.000
_cell.length_b   1.000
_cell.length_c   1.000
_cell.angle_alpha   90.00
_cell.angle_beta   90.00
_cell.angle_gamma   90.00
#
_symmetry.space_group_name_H-M   'P 1'
#
loop_
_entity.id
_entity.type
_entity.pdbx_description
1 polymer ?
#
loop_
_entity_poly.entity_id
_entity_poly.type
_entity_poly.pdbx_seq_one_letter_code
_entity_poly.pdbx_strand_id
1 'polypeptide(L)'
;MLLVEFDAGDIEAIADAVVKRVATAYPLSRAAEIAFDPVRQSALWRVRRSLFPTIIQRPGPRKAWGFVEDPIVPRDRVPEFMEFLVDLARRHGTVAGIYGHIGDGNTHYRPFFDPTDPQDFERMQALREEFDRALLERFQGAPSGEHGIGRIRAETLPRVWGAEVYGVMRRIKEALDPRGLLNPGVMFSPDPWWTSWGGLESRVPM
;
A
#
# COMPACT_ATOMS: atom_id res chain seq x y z
N MET A 1 9.55 -12.93 2.46
CA MET A 1 8.79 -14.20 2.43
C MET A 1 7.69 -14.06 1.37
N LEU A 2 7.52 -15.03 0.50
CA LEU A 2 6.40 -15.13 -0.43
C LEU A 2 5.57 -16.35 -0.02
N LEU A 3 4.26 -16.19 0.10
CA LEU A 3 3.29 -17.25 0.30
C LEU A 3 2.46 -17.37 -0.98
N VAL A 4 2.40 -18.56 -1.55
CA VAL A 4 1.65 -18.87 -2.76
C VAL A 4 0.66 -19.96 -2.44
N GLU A 5 -0.60 -19.80 -2.81
CA GLU A 5 -1.68 -20.76 -2.62
C GLU A 5 -2.18 -21.22 -4.01
N PHE A 6 -2.44 -22.50 -4.11
CA PHE A 6 -3.00 -23.14 -5.30
C PHE A 6 -4.28 -23.87 -4.89
N ASP A 7 -5.35 -23.67 -5.64
CA ASP A 7 -6.70 -24.17 -5.33
C ASP A 7 -7.31 -25.03 -6.45
N ALA A 8 -6.58 -25.25 -7.55
CA ALA A 8 -7.09 -26.00 -8.69
C ALA A 8 -6.00 -26.79 -9.42
N GLY A 9 -6.38 -27.84 -10.10
CA GLY A 9 -5.50 -28.73 -10.88
C GLY A 9 -4.79 -29.77 -10.04
N ASP A 10 -3.69 -30.31 -10.58
CA ASP A 10 -2.77 -31.19 -9.83
C ASP A 10 -1.88 -30.32 -8.95
N ILE A 11 -2.37 -30.02 -7.73
CA ILE A 11 -1.78 -29.06 -6.80
C ILE A 11 -0.35 -29.49 -6.41
N GLU A 12 -0.10 -30.81 -6.24
CA GLU A 12 1.22 -31.30 -5.86
C GLU A 12 2.24 -31.08 -6.98
N ALA A 13 1.90 -31.47 -8.20
CA ALA A 13 2.76 -31.27 -9.35
C ALA A 13 3.02 -29.79 -9.65
N ILE A 14 1.99 -28.93 -9.51
CA ILE A 14 2.10 -27.47 -9.70
C ILE A 14 3.03 -26.87 -8.64
N ALA A 15 2.83 -27.18 -7.36
CA ALA A 15 3.64 -26.67 -6.28
C ALA A 15 5.11 -27.05 -6.41
N ASP A 16 5.40 -28.32 -6.73
CA ASP A 16 6.74 -28.82 -6.97
C ASP A 16 7.42 -28.12 -8.15
N ALA A 17 6.70 -27.96 -9.26
CA ALA A 17 7.23 -27.28 -10.45
C ALA A 17 7.57 -25.79 -10.17
N VAL A 18 6.71 -25.10 -9.44
CA VAL A 18 6.94 -23.69 -9.04
C VAL A 18 8.15 -23.59 -8.10
N VAL A 19 8.25 -24.44 -7.09
CA VAL A 19 9.39 -24.44 -6.15
C VAL A 19 10.70 -24.70 -6.90
N LYS A 20 10.75 -25.70 -7.78
CA LYS A 20 11.93 -26.01 -8.60
C LYS A 20 12.33 -24.83 -9.47
N ARG A 21 11.37 -24.21 -10.16
CA ARG A 21 11.60 -23.05 -11.02
C ARG A 21 12.15 -21.87 -10.25
N VAL A 22 11.57 -21.54 -9.09
CA VAL A 22 12.02 -20.43 -8.25
C VAL A 22 13.41 -20.71 -7.69
N ALA A 23 13.66 -21.91 -7.15
CA ALA A 23 14.96 -22.29 -6.59
C ALA A 23 16.09 -22.31 -7.64
N THR A 24 15.75 -22.61 -8.90
CA THR A 24 16.71 -22.57 -10.03
C THR A 24 17.03 -21.13 -10.46
N ALA A 25 16.02 -20.25 -10.42
CA ALA A 25 16.17 -18.88 -10.91
C ALA A 25 16.76 -17.92 -9.86
N TYR A 26 16.57 -18.21 -8.58
CA TYR A 26 16.92 -17.28 -7.49
C TYR A 26 17.56 -18.02 -6.30
N PRO A 27 18.62 -17.44 -5.69
CA PRO A 27 19.19 -17.99 -4.46
C PRO A 27 18.19 -17.79 -3.30
N LEU A 28 17.64 -18.88 -2.79
CA LEU A 28 16.75 -18.85 -1.64
C LEU A 28 17.57 -18.81 -0.34
N SER A 29 17.23 -17.91 0.58
CA SER A 29 17.87 -17.85 1.91
C SER A 29 17.53 -19.05 2.79
N ARG A 30 16.43 -19.75 2.49
CA ARG A 30 15.98 -21.00 3.11
C ARG A 30 15.28 -21.84 2.06
N ALA A 31 15.22 -23.14 2.28
CA ALA A 31 14.43 -24.04 1.43
C ALA A 31 12.96 -23.60 1.42
N ALA A 32 12.33 -23.72 0.24
CA ALA A 32 10.90 -23.54 0.14
C ALA A 32 10.17 -24.66 0.90
N GLU A 33 9.04 -24.31 1.48
CA GLU A 33 8.18 -25.24 2.20
C GLU A 33 6.86 -25.40 1.44
N ILE A 34 6.43 -26.64 1.23
CA ILE A 34 5.12 -26.99 0.66
C ILE A 34 4.29 -27.59 1.80
N ALA A 35 3.06 -27.15 1.97
CA ALA A 35 2.16 -27.63 3.01
C ALA A 35 0.80 -28.03 2.42
N PHE A 36 0.48 -29.33 2.54
CA PHE A 36 -0.84 -29.89 2.20
C PHE A 36 -1.72 -30.10 3.44
N ASP A 37 -1.10 -30.22 4.59
CA ASP A 37 -1.79 -30.37 5.86
C ASP A 37 -2.39 -29.03 6.36
N PRO A 38 -3.70 -29.01 6.73
CA PRO A 38 -4.39 -27.77 7.14
C PRO A 38 -3.79 -27.10 8.38
N VAL A 39 -3.19 -27.85 9.30
CA VAL A 39 -2.56 -27.30 10.50
C VAL A 39 -1.32 -26.51 10.10
N ARG A 40 -0.51 -27.07 9.18
CA ARG A 40 0.68 -26.40 8.67
C ARG A 40 0.34 -25.20 7.81
N GLN A 41 -0.65 -25.30 6.93
CA GLN A 41 -1.19 -24.15 6.16
C GLN A 41 -1.62 -23.02 7.10
N SER A 42 -2.40 -23.34 8.14
CA SER A 42 -2.81 -22.36 9.16
C SER A 42 -1.63 -21.71 9.88
N ALA A 43 -0.54 -22.44 10.10
CA ALA A 43 0.67 -21.91 10.71
C ALA A 43 1.39 -20.91 9.78
N LEU A 44 1.50 -21.23 8.48
CA LEU A 44 2.07 -20.31 7.47
C LEU A 44 1.23 -19.03 7.33
N TRP A 45 -0.09 -19.17 7.24
CA TRP A 45 -1.02 -18.02 7.22
C TRP A 45 -0.94 -17.16 8.48
N ARG A 46 -0.71 -17.77 9.64
CA ARG A 46 -0.52 -17.05 10.91
C ARG A 46 0.71 -16.13 10.85
N VAL A 47 1.81 -16.60 10.27
CA VAL A 47 3.00 -15.76 10.03
C VAL A 47 2.64 -14.58 9.14
N ARG A 48 1.93 -14.80 8.03
CA ARG A 48 1.48 -13.71 7.14
C ARG A 48 0.60 -12.68 7.87
N ARG A 49 -0.35 -13.14 8.66
CA ARG A 49 -1.27 -12.27 9.42
C ARG A 49 -0.57 -11.49 10.53
N SER A 50 0.55 -11.98 11.07
CA SER A 50 1.30 -11.29 12.13
C SER A 50 2.14 -10.12 11.63
N LEU A 51 2.35 -9.97 10.32
CA LEU A 51 3.21 -8.92 9.77
C LEU A 51 2.72 -7.52 10.13
N PHE A 52 1.46 -7.22 9.90
CA PHE A 52 0.91 -5.89 10.19
C PHE A 52 0.99 -5.53 11.70
N PRO A 53 0.51 -6.38 12.64
CA PRO A 53 0.69 -6.13 14.06
C PRO A 53 2.16 -5.93 14.47
N THR A 54 3.08 -6.70 13.91
CA THR A 54 4.51 -6.57 14.18
C THR A 54 5.07 -5.23 13.71
N ILE A 55 4.67 -4.78 12.53
CA ILE A 55 5.12 -3.51 11.95
C ILE A 55 4.63 -2.33 12.79
N ILE A 56 3.35 -2.30 13.16
CA ILE A 56 2.77 -1.17 13.92
C ILE A 56 3.25 -1.11 15.37
N GLN A 57 3.65 -2.26 15.96
CA GLN A 57 4.14 -2.33 17.33
C GLN A 57 5.65 -2.02 17.47
N ARG A 58 6.34 -1.72 16.38
CA ARG A 58 7.76 -1.39 16.42
C ARG A 58 8.01 -0.27 17.45
N PRO A 59 8.96 -0.45 18.39
CA PRO A 59 9.30 0.56 19.38
C PRO A 59 9.97 1.80 18.74
N GLY A 60 9.94 2.92 19.47
CA GLY A 60 10.55 4.18 19.03
C GLY A 60 9.51 5.20 18.54
N PRO A 61 9.93 6.46 18.29
CA PRO A 61 9.05 7.54 17.89
C PRO A 61 8.52 7.38 16.45
N ARG A 62 9.34 6.89 15.54
CA ARG A 62 8.93 6.63 14.16
C ARG A 62 8.00 5.42 14.08
N LYS A 63 6.81 5.63 13.57
CA LYS A 63 5.77 4.60 13.40
C LYS A 63 5.49 4.34 11.91
N ALA A 64 4.94 3.16 11.62
CA ALA A 64 4.52 2.76 10.29
C ALA A 64 3.19 3.46 9.91
N TRP A 65 3.28 4.50 9.11
CA TRP A 65 2.10 5.27 8.69
C TRP A 65 1.53 4.79 7.36
N GLY A 66 0.19 4.79 7.26
CA GLY A 66 -0.54 4.34 6.08
C GLY A 66 -0.92 5.48 5.11
N PHE A 67 -0.06 6.47 4.90
CA PHE A 67 -0.37 7.60 4.02
C PHE A 67 -0.08 7.34 2.52
N VAL A 68 0.72 6.32 2.21
CA VAL A 68 1.04 5.83 0.86
C VAL A 68 0.70 4.34 0.71
N GLU A 69 -0.25 3.89 1.46
CA GLU A 69 -0.65 2.51 1.60
C GLU A 69 -1.69 2.12 0.55
N ASP A 70 -1.72 0.82 0.16
CA ASP A 70 -2.71 0.21 -0.74
C ASP A 70 -2.59 0.55 -2.24
N PRO A 71 -1.42 0.93 -2.81
CA PRO A 71 -1.33 1.09 -4.25
C PRO A 71 -1.52 -0.24 -4.98
N ILE A 72 -1.99 -0.16 -6.21
CA ILE A 72 -2.03 -1.27 -7.15
C ILE A 72 -1.36 -0.86 -8.46
N VAL A 73 -0.56 -1.75 -9.03
CA VAL A 73 0.11 -1.57 -10.32
C VAL A 73 -0.15 -2.77 -11.24
N PRO A 74 -0.01 -2.63 -12.57
CA PRO A 74 -0.03 -3.77 -13.47
C PRO A 74 0.94 -4.87 -13.02
N ARG A 75 0.54 -6.14 -13.13
CA ARG A 75 1.29 -7.28 -12.57
C ARG A 75 2.72 -7.39 -13.11
N ASP A 76 2.92 -7.11 -14.35
CA ASP A 76 4.24 -7.09 -15.01
C ASP A 76 5.16 -5.97 -14.50
N ARG A 77 4.61 -4.93 -13.89
CA ARG A 77 5.36 -3.82 -13.29
C ARG A 77 5.71 -4.03 -11.82
N VAL A 78 5.17 -5.08 -11.18
CA VAL A 78 5.37 -5.35 -9.74
C VAL A 78 6.85 -5.45 -9.36
N PRO A 79 7.73 -6.17 -10.06
CA PRO A 79 9.14 -6.24 -9.67
C PRO A 79 9.81 -4.87 -9.63
N GLU A 80 9.64 -4.08 -10.69
CA GLU A 80 10.19 -2.72 -10.77
C GLU A 80 9.60 -1.78 -9.70
N PHE A 81 8.30 -1.93 -9.43
CA PHE A 81 7.63 -1.16 -8.40
C PHE A 81 8.14 -1.49 -7.00
N MET A 82 8.38 -2.75 -6.70
CA MET A 82 8.97 -3.17 -5.41
C MET A 82 10.37 -2.59 -5.19
N GLU A 83 11.22 -2.58 -6.21
CA GLU A 83 12.54 -1.95 -6.17
C GLU A 83 12.42 -0.44 -5.94
N PHE A 84 11.49 0.21 -6.64
CA PHE A 84 11.20 1.63 -6.45
C PHE A 84 10.78 1.95 -5.01
N LEU A 85 9.89 1.15 -4.39
CA LEU A 85 9.43 1.37 -3.01
C LEU A 85 10.56 1.26 -1.99
N VAL A 86 11.46 0.29 -2.16
CA VAL A 86 12.64 0.13 -1.30
C VAL A 86 13.58 1.34 -1.44
N ASP A 87 13.82 1.75 -2.66
CA ASP A 87 14.67 2.90 -2.99
C ASP A 87 14.06 4.22 -2.47
N LEU A 88 12.75 4.38 -2.62
CA LEU A 88 12.01 5.54 -2.15
C LEU A 88 12.19 5.73 -0.63
N ALA A 89 11.99 4.67 0.16
CA ALA A 89 12.22 4.73 1.60
C ALA A 89 13.66 5.17 1.92
N ARG A 90 14.65 4.59 1.23
CA ARG A 90 16.07 4.91 1.45
C ARG A 90 16.39 6.37 1.12
N ARG A 91 15.91 6.91 0.00
CA ARG A 91 16.14 8.31 -0.41
C ARG A 91 15.55 9.30 0.60
N HIS A 92 14.42 8.95 1.20
CA HIS A 92 13.78 9.78 2.24
C HIS A 92 14.23 9.46 3.66
N GLY A 93 15.37 8.75 3.83
CA GLY A 93 16.01 8.50 5.13
C GLY A 93 15.17 7.66 6.09
N THR A 94 14.40 6.71 5.55
CA THR A 94 13.54 5.82 6.32
C THR A 94 13.64 4.37 5.85
N VAL A 95 12.96 3.49 6.55
CA VAL A 95 12.67 2.11 6.15
C VAL A 95 11.16 1.93 6.05
N ALA A 96 10.71 0.91 5.36
CA ALA A 96 9.28 0.64 5.23
C ALA A 96 8.95 -0.83 5.49
N GLY A 97 7.79 -1.09 6.06
CA GLY A 97 7.14 -2.38 5.98
C GLY A 97 6.48 -2.52 4.61
N ILE A 98 6.77 -3.60 3.90
CA ILE A 98 6.17 -3.89 2.59
C ILE A 98 5.58 -5.30 2.63
N TYR A 99 4.29 -5.40 2.34
CA TYR A 99 3.55 -6.66 2.21
C TYR A 99 2.35 -6.40 1.30
N GLY A 100 1.60 -7.41 0.93
CA GLY A 100 0.42 -7.18 0.08
C GLY A 100 -0.02 -8.43 -0.66
N HIS A 101 -0.86 -8.22 -1.65
CA HIS A 101 -1.41 -9.22 -2.56
C HIS A 101 -0.69 -9.11 -3.90
N ILE A 102 0.57 -9.55 -3.90
CA ILE A 102 1.53 -9.33 -5.00
C ILE A 102 1.03 -9.94 -6.33
N GLY A 103 0.33 -11.08 -6.26
CA GLY A 103 -0.28 -11.71 -7.44
C GLY A 103 -1.33 -10.84 -8.13
N ASP A 104 -1.94 -9.88 -7.42
CA ASP A 104 -2.90 -8.92 -7.95
C ASP A 104 -2.28 -7.55 -8.26
N GLY A 105 -0.98 -7.38 -7.96
CA GLY A 105 -0.29 -6.10 -8.12
C GLY A 105 -0.48 -5.14 -6.96
N ASN A 106 -1.18 -5.56 -5.90
CA ASN A 106 -1.46 -4.73 -4.74
C ASN A 106 -0.34 -4.82 -3.69
N THR A 107 -0.04 -3.69 -3.07
CA THR A 107 1.05 -3.54 -2.10
C THR A 107 0.62 -2.67 -0.93
N HIS A 108 0.89 -3.12 0.28
CA HIS A 108 0.77 -2.30 1.49
C HIS A 108 2.14 -1.75 1.84
N TYR A 109 2.33 -0.47 1.59
CA TYR A 109 3.60 0.23 1.81
C TYR A 109 3.48 1.14 3.02
N ARG A 110 4.29 0.89 4.06
CA ARG A 110 4.22 1.58 5.35
C ARG A 110 5.58 2.09 5.79
N PRO A 111 5.99 3.26 5.33
CA PRO A 111 7.23 3.90 5.76
C PRO A 111 7.11 4.39 7.22
N PHE A 112 8.26 4.42 7.90
CA PHE A 112 8.36 4.79 9.30
C PHE A 112 8.79 6.23 9.45
N PHE A 113 7.93 7.06 10.06
CA PHE A 113 8.20 8.45 10.34
C PHE A 113 7.66 8.86 11.72
N ASP A 114 8.19 9.95 12.24
CA ASP A 114 7.64 10.69 13.37
C ASP A 114 7.05 12.01 12.86
N PRO A 115 5.73 12.11 12.68
CA PRO A 115 5.11 13.33 12.16
C PRO A 115 5.17 14.50 13.16
N THR A 116 5.63 14.28 14.40
CA THR A 116 5.87 15.34 15.38
C THR A 116 7.26 15.98 15.25
N ASP A 117 8.15 15.33 14.50
CA ASP A 117 9.44 15.91 14.09
C ASP A 117 9.24 16.68 12.77
N PRO A 118 9.51 18.00 12.73
CA PRO A 118 9.35 18.82 11.52
C PRO A 118 10.10 18.27 10.30
N GLN A 119 11.30 17.76 10.49
CA GLN A 119 12.09 17.21 9.39
C GLN A 119 11.51 15.88 8.86
N ASP A 120 11.01 15.03 9.74
CA ASP A 120 10.34 13.80 9.33
C ASP A 120 9.02 14.11 8.62
N PHE A 121 8.29 15.13 9.07
CA PHE A 121 7.06 15.56 8.41
C PHE A 121 7.30 16.10 6.99
N GLU A 122 8.33 16.94 6.80
CA GLU A 122 8.74 17.38 5.46
C GLU A 122 9.13 16.20 4.56
N ARG A 123 9.86 15.21 5.10
CA ARG A 123 10.21 13.98 4.36
C ARG A 123 8.99 13.14 4.00
N MET A 124 7.98 13.08 4.89
CA MET A 124 6.72 12.41 4.60
C MET A 124 5.99 13.05 3.42
N GLN A 125 5.91 14.38 3.39
CA GLN A 125 5.28 15.11 2.30
C GLN A 125 6.03 14.90 0.98
N ALA A 126 7.36 15.03 0.99
CA ALA A 126 8.20 14.81 -0.19
C ALA A 126 8.11 13.36 -0.70
N LEU A 127 8.09 12.36 0.21
CA LEU A 127 7.91 10.96 -0.15
C LEU A 127 6.55 10.74 -0.80
N ARG A 128 5.49 11.31 -0.24
CA ARG A 128 4.13 11.17 -0.78
C ARG A 128 4.02 11.76 -2.19
N GLU A 129 4.56 12.93 -2.42
CA GLU A 129 4.52 13.56 -3.74
C GLU A 129 5.29 12.74 -4.79
N GLU A 130 6.50 12.27 -4.45
CA GLU A 130 7.29 11.42 -5.32
C GLU A 130 6.59 10.08 -5.61
N PHE A 131 6.01 9.49 -4.57
CA PHE A 131 5.25 8.25 -4.68
C PHE A 131 4.05 8.41 -5.60
N ASP A 132 3.19 9.40 -5.37
CA ASP A 132 1.97 9.61 -6.17
C ASP A 132 2.30 9.89 -7.63
N ARG A 133 3.34 10.70 -7.89
CA ARG A 133 3.81 10.97 -9.25
C ARG A 133 4.29 9.69 -9.93
N ALA A 134 5.16 8.93 -9.28
CA ALA A 134 5.68 7.69 -9.85
C ALA A 134 4.58 6.64 -10.07
N LEU A 135 3.68 6.48 -9.10
CA LEU A 135 2.56 5.54 -9.19
C LEU A 135 1.70 5.81 -10.42
N LEU A 136 1.32 7.07 -10.64
CA LEU A 136 0.39 7.45 -11.70
C LEU A 136 1.07 7.56 -13.07
N GLU A 137 2.26 8.16 -13.13
CA GLU A 137 2.89 8.52 -14.40
C GLU A 137 3.85 7.41 -14.91
N ARG A 138 4.66 6.83 -14.02
CA ARG A 138 5.64 5.80 -14.39
C ARG A 138 5.04 4.40 -14.39
N PHE A 139 4.29 4.06 -13.34
CA PHE A 139 3.77 2.70 -13.16
C PHE A 139 2.35 2.51 -13.67
N GLN A 140 1.65 3.59 -14.04
CA GLN A 140 0.24 3.55 -14.49
C GLN A 140 -0.65 2.80 -13.48
N GLY A 141 -0.35 2.99 -12.21
CA GLY A 141 -1.05 2.37 -11.10
C GLY A 141 -2.22 3.20 -10.60
N ALA A 142 -2.89 2.68 -9.58
CA ALA A 142 -3.95 3.38 -8.87
C ALA A 142 -3.66 3.49 -7.37
N PRO A 143 -4.14 4.54 -6.70
CA PRO A 143 -3.81 4.82 -5.30
C PRO A 143 -4.51 3.90 -4.30
N SER A 144 -5.44 3.05 -4.74
CA SER A 144 -6.12 2.07 -3.90
C SER A 144 -6.46 0.82 -4.68
N GLY A 145 -6.05 -0.34 -4.16
CA GLY A 145 -6.41 -1.66 -4.67
C GLY A 145 -7.64 -2.24 -3.99
N GLU A 146 -7.75 -2.11 -2.67
CA GLU A 146 -8.81 -2.75 -1.88
C GLU A 146 -9.44 -1.86 -0.77
N HIS A 147 -8.69 -0.91 -0.20
CA HIS A 147 -9.16 -0.13 0.96
C HIS A 147 -10.05 1.06 0.61
N GLY A 148 -10.17 1.40 -0.67
CA GLY A 148 -10.91 2.57 -1.15
C GLY A 148 -10.14 3.89 -0.95
N ILE A 149 -10.68 4.94 -1.55
CA ILE A 149 -10.02 6.25 -1.61
C ILE A 149 -9.98 6.94 -0.24
N GLY A 150 -11.11 6.96 0.44
CA GLY A 150 -11.21 7.62 1.74
C GLY A 150 -10.88 9.11 1.67
N ARG A 151 -10.30 9.64 2.75
CA ARG A 151 -9.82 11.02 2.82
C ARG A 151 -8.37 11.16 2.37
N ILE A 152 -7.51 10.19 2.76
CA ILE A 152 -6.05 10.24 2.56
C ILE A 152 -5.67 10.28 1.08
N ARG A 153 -6.50 9.69 0.20
CA ARG A 153 -6.24 9.60 -1.25
C ARG A 153 -7.12 10.54 -2.08
N ALA A 154 -7.97 11.33 -1.44
CA ALA A 154 -8.95 12.20 -2.12
C ALA A 154 -8.27 13.20 -3.07
N GLU A 155 -7.15 13.78 -2.67
CA GLU A 155 -6.41 14.76 -3.47
C GLU A 155 -5.80 14.18 -4.75
N THR A 156 -5.62 12.85 -4.84
CA THR A 156 -5.09 12.20 -6.05
C THR A 156 -6.16 11.97 -7.13
N LEU A 157 -7.44 11.96 -6.78
CA LEU A 157 -8.53 11.60 -7.69
C LEU A 157 -8.59 12.44 -8.98
N PRO A 158 -8.43 13.78 -8.96
CA PRO A 158 -8.40 14.57 -10.19
C PRO A 158 -7.26 14.17 -11.14
N ARG A 159 -6.14 13.68 -10.59
CA ARG A 159 -5.00 13.19 -11.40
C ARG A 159 -5.25 11.80 -11.97
N VAL A 160 -5.96 10.94 -11.22
CA VAL A 160 -6.29 9.56 -11.64
C VAL A 160 -7.31 9.55 -12.78
N TRP A 161 -8.37 10.34 -12.66
CA TRP A 161 -9.52 10.28 -13.58
C TRP A 161 -9.65 11.47 -14.51
N GLY A 162 -8.81 12.49 -14.32
CA GLY A 162 -8.93 13.75 -15.03
C GLY A 162 -10.12 14.61 -14.57
N ALA A 163 -10.07 15.88 -14.94
CA ALA A 163 -11.01 16.89 -14.45
C ALA A 163 -12.47 16.59 -14.87
N GLU A 164 -12.67 16.02 -16.05
CA GLU A 164 -14.01 15.74 -16.59
C GLU A 164 -14.72 14.64 -15.78
N VAL A 165 -14.10 13.46 -15.65
CA VAL A 165 -14.70 12.34 -14.92
C VAL A 165 -14.85 12.70 -13.44
N TYR A 166 -13.83 13.31 -12.83
CA TYR A 166 -13.92 13.78 -11.45
C TYR A 166 -15.06 14.78 -11.26
N GLY A 167 -15.27 15.70 -12.21
CA GLY A 167 -16.38 16.64 -12.20
C GLY A 167 -17.75 15.95 -12.30
N VAL A 168 -17.88 14.89 -13.10
CA VAL A 168 -19.11 14.07 -13.15
C VAL A 168 -19.38 13.42 -11.79
N MET A 169 -18.38 12.81 -11.17
CA MET A 169 -18.53 12.17 -9.87
C MET A 169 -18.96 13.16 -8.78
N ARG A 170 -18.39 14.37 -8.79
CA ARG A 170 -18.82 15.43 -7.87
C ARG A 170 -20.29 15.83 -8.09
N ARG A 171 -20.73 16.02 -9.32
CA ARG A 171 -22.15 16.34 -9.62
C ARG A 171 -23.10 15.24 -9.15
N ILE A 172 -22.72 13.96 -9.29
CA ILE A 172 -23.52 12.85 -8.77
C ILE A 172 -23.62 12.94 -7.23
N LYS A 173 -22.50 13.20 -6.55
CA LYS A 173 -22.48 13.37 -5.10
C LYS A 173 -23.39 14.54 -4.68
N GLU A 174 -23.26 15.67 -5.32
CA GLU A 174 -24.05 16.89 -5.02
C GLU A 174 -25.55 16.70 -5.30
N ALA A 175 -25.91 15.97 -6.35
CA ALA A 175 -27.31 15.65 -6.67
C ALA A 175 -27.96 14.72 -5.64
N LEU A 176 -27.21 13.73 -5.13
CA LEU A 176 -27.71 12.73 -4.19
C LEU A 176 -27.59 13.18 -2.71
N ASP A 177 -26.69 14.09 -2.43
CA ASP A 177 -26.44 14.63 -1.08
C ASP A 177 -26.25 16.15 -1.11
N PRO A 178 -27.30 16.90 -1.48
CA PRO A 178 -27.23 18.35 -1.64
C PRO A 178 -26.90 19.12 -0.34
N ARG A 179 -27.08 18.49 0.81
CA ARG A 179 -26.72 19.07 2.11
C ARG A 179 -25.35 18.64 2.62
N GLY A 180 -24.64 17.77 1.90
CA GLY A 180 -23.31 17.28 2.27
C GLY A 180 -23.26 16.50 3.58
N LEU A 181 -24.33 15.76 3.93
CA LEU A 181 -24.45 15.03 5.20
C LEU A 181 -23.81 13.65 5.18
N LEU A 182 -23.69 13.04 4.00
CA LEU A 182 -23.19 11.68 3.83
C LEU A 182 -21.67 11.71 3.64
N ASN A 183 -20.92 11.20 4.63
CA ASN A 183 -19.46 11.13 4.60
C ASN A 183 -18.80 12.46 4.15
N PRO A 184 -19.00 13.57 4.85
CA PRO A 184 -18.47 14.86 4.46
C PRO A 184 -16.94 14.82 4.39
N GLY A 185 -16.35 15.34 3.30
CA GLY A 185 -14.92 15.37 3.07
C GLY A 185 -14.28 14.02 2.71
N VAL A 186 -15.07 12.97 2.48
CA VAL A 186 -14.57 11.70 1.94
C VAL A 186 -14.62 11.75 0.41
N MET A 187 -13.54 11.36 -0.27
CA MET A 187 -13.32 11.40 -1.72
C MET A 187 -13.26 12.80 -2.36
N PHE A 188 -13.98 13.78 -1.84
CA PHE A 188 -14.12 15.11 -2.44
C PHE A 188 -13.66 16.22 -1.48
N SER A 189 -12.62 15.95 -0.68
CA SER A 189 -12.01 16.96 0.18
C SER A 189 -11.01 17.80 -0.61
N PRO A 190 -11.01 19.13 -0.45
CA PRO A 190 -9.93 19.99 -0.91
C PRO A 190 -8.73 19.98 0.05
N ASP A 191 -8.91 19.39 1.25
CA ASP A 191 -7.93 19.46 2.31
C ASP A 191 -6.73 18.54 2.03
N PRO A 192 -5.52 18.94 2.42
CA PRO A 192 -4.35 18.08 2.33
C PRO A 192 -4.54 16.76 3.07
N TRP A 193 -3.95 15.68 2.55
CA TRP A 193 -4.11 14.33 3.09
C TRP A 193 -3.77 14.20 4.58
N TRP A 194 -2.83 14.99 5.10
CA TRP A 194 -2.43 14.93 6.51
C TRP A 194 -3.47 15.48 7.48
N THR A 195 -4.36 16.36 7.05
CA THR A 195 -5.46 16.88 7.89
C THR A 195 -6.50 15.80 8.18
N SER A 196 -6.50 14.72 7.40
CA SER A 196 -7.42 13.59 7.56
C SER A 196 -7.13 12.71 8.79
N TRP A 197 -5.95 12.85 9.38
CA TRP A 197 -5.56 12.08 10.56
C TRP A 197 -5.95 12.83 11.83
N GLY A 198 -7.20 12.72 12.23
CA GLY A 198 -7.75 13.42 13.41
C GLY A 198 -6.80 13.40 14.61
N GLY A 199 -6.46 14.59 15.12
CA GLY A 199 -5.55 14.79 16.23
C GLY A 199 -4.06 14.95 15.84
N LEU A 200 -3.67 14.77 14.57
CA LEU A 200 -2.33 15.15 14.09
C LEU A 200 -2.18 16.65 13.92
N GLU A 201 -3.27 17.37 13.67
CA GLU A 201 -3.28 18.85 13.59
C GLU A 201 -2.70 19.51 14.83
N SER A 202 -2.87 18.90 16.01
CA SER A 202 -2.25 19.34 17.24
C SER A 202 -0.81 18.87 17.45
N ARG A 203 -0.29 18.03 16.56
CA ARG A 203 1.02 17.40 16.67
C ARG A 203 1.96 17.73 15.50
N VAL A 204 1.40 18.30 14.42
CA VAL A 204 2.19 18.79 13.29
C VAL A 204 2.62 20.21 13.60
N PRO A 205 3.91 20.55 13.58
CA PRO A 205 4.38 21.93 13.72
C PRO A 205 3.82 22.79 12.57
N MET A 206 3.16 23.91 12.92
CA MET A 206 2.77 24.95 11.96
C MET A 206 3.96 25.80 11.55
#